data_a15902afd3aa8b54781c4c281cb1ad0b
#
_entry.id   a15902afd3aa8b54781c4c281cb1ad0b
#
_cell.length_a   1.000
_cell.length_b   1.000
_cell.length_c   1.000
_cell.angle_alpha   90.00
_cell.angle_beta   90.00
_cell.angle_gamma   90.00
#
_symmetry.space_group_name_H-M   'P 1'
#
loop_
_entity.id
_entity.type
_entity.pdbx_description
1 polymer ?
#
loop_
_entity_poly.entity_id
_entity_poly.type
_entity_poly.pdbx_seq_one_letter_code
_entity_poly.pdbx_strand_id
1 'polypeptide(L)'
;MKDQNESDAPLVLAKSGWVYAGGHAETIDGKQYTVGQVYAEYMIPAERRSPYPVIMVHGGTMSGTNYTGTPDGREGWAQNFVRAGYAVYVVDQVGKGRSAYFPSVYGPKAATDMSNNQSRYVAQGKFKLWPQAHLHTQWPGDDSLDAPAVQQLVASQLPSIKDFHRQQELNTAALIALIDKIGPSILMVHSQAGAFGWPVADARPEQVKALLAIEPNGPPFYPVSFVGAPGWFQYGNAIALRYGITDVPLTYDPPVKDPSELKIVQQAEADGPDLVRGYRQADPVRRLPNLQKMPILVVTAEASYHAPYDHCTVSYLRQAGVEPHWMKLAEHGIRGNSHVLMMEQNSKAIADLIIAWSNEATA
;
A
#
# COMPACT_ATOMS: atom_id res chain seq x y z
N MET A 1 16.73 -27.98 4.70
CA MET A 1 17.74 -27.07 4.13
C MET A 1 17.52 -25.72 4.81
N LYS A 2 18.56 -25.13 5.45
CA LYS A 2 18.45 -23.73 5.90
C LYS A 2 18.26 -22.87 4.67
N ASP A 3 17.23 -22.03 4.71
CA ASP A 3 16.91 -21.13 3.61
C ASP A 3 18.08 -20.16 3.39
N GLN A 4 18.61 -20.06 2.18
CA GLN A 4 19.76 -19.22 1.86
C GLN A 4 19.47 -17.71 1.96
N ASN A 5 18.27 -17.33 2.40
CA ASN A 5 17.75 -15.96 2.45
C ASN A 5 17.78 -15.30 3.85
N GLU A 6 18.11 -16.01 4.91
CA GLU A 6 18.26 -15.40 6.25
C GLU A 6 19.70 -15.03 6.52
N SER A 7 19.93 -13.80 6.96
CA SER A 7 21.19 -13.40 7.53
C SER A 7 21.33 -14.03 8.91
N ASP A 8 22.29 -14.93 9.10
CA ASP A 8 22.65 -15.50 10.43
C ASP A 8 23.21 -14.41 11.39
N ALA A 9 23.49 -13.22 10.89
CA ALA A 9 24.03 -12.12 11.69
C ALA A 9 22.93 -11.44 12.52
N PRO A 10 23.18 -11.09 13.79
CA PRO A 10 22.27 -10.33 14.63
C PRO A 10 21.84 -9.02 13.96
N LEU A 11 20.59 -8.62 14.16
CA LEU A 11 20.13 -7.29 13.81
C LEU A 11 20.57 -6.30 14.87
N VAL A 12 21.51 -5.39 14.53
CA VAL A 12 22.10 -4.46 15.50
C VAL A 12 21.44 -3.09 15.37
N LEU A 13 20.77 -2.67 16.44
CA LEU A 13 20.04 -1.41 16.51
C LEU A 13 20.76 -0.43 17.43
N ALA A 14 20.90 0.82 17.00
CA ALA A 14 21.27 1.94 17.86
C ALA A 14 20.10 2.31 18.78
N LYS A 15 18.85 2.18 18.28
CA LYS A 15 17.65 2.54 19.03
C LYS A 15 16.42 1.83 18.45
N SER A 16 15.50 1.43 19.32
CA SER A 16 14.14 1.02 18.96
C SER A 16 13.13 1.64 19.91
N GLY A 17 11.87 1.73 19.49
CA GLY A 17 10.81 2.28 20.30
C GLY A 17 9.57 2.57 19.48
N TRP A 18 8.74 3.47 19.97
CA TRP A 18 7.51 3.87 19.31
C TRP A 18 7.26 5.37 19.41
N VAL A 19 6.39 5.87 18.55
CA VAL A 19 5.93 7.24 18.52
C VAL A 19 4.46 7.28 18.13
N TYR A 20 3.71 8.22 18.71
CA TYR A 20 2.38 8.61 18.22
C TYR A 20 2.49 9.96 17.52
N ALA A 21 1.76 10.11 16.43
CA ALA A 21 1.68 11.36 15.67
C ALA A 21 0.25 11.66 15.24
N GLY A 22 -0.04 12.94 15.00
CA GLY A 22 -1.39 13.41 14.74
C GLY A 22 -2.29 13.33 15.99
N GLY A 23 -3.59 13.34 15.72
CA GLY A 23 -4.60 13.31 16.75
C GLY A 23 -4.96 14.70 17.29
N HIS A 24 -6.15 14.75 17.88
CA HIS A 24 -6.69 15.93 18.55
C HIS A 24 -7.53 15.49 19.75
N ALA A 25 -7.83 16.44 20.64
CA ALA A 25 -8.75 16.19 21.73
C ALA A 25 -10.20 16.16 21.22
N GLU A 26 -10.94 15.12 21.60
CA GLU A 26 -12.36 14.93 21.29
C GLU A 26 -13.14 14.66 22.56
N THR A 27 -14.34 15.23 22.68
CA THR A 27 -15.22 14.99 23.82
C THR A 27 -16.22 13.88 23.52
N ILE A 28 -16.09 12.76 24.22
CA ILE A 28 -16.98 11.60 24.09
C ILE A 28 -17.62 11.37 25.47
N ASP A 29 -18.95 11.43 25.56
CA ASP A 29 -19.72 11.26 26.80
C ASP A 29 -19.21 12.15 27.94
N GLY A 30 -18.90 13.41 27.65
CA GLY A 30 -18.42 14.41 28.59
C GLY A 30 -16.97 14.23 29.06
N LYS A 31 -16.20 13.32 28.47
CA LYS A 31 -14.79 13.05 28.76
C LYS A 31 -13.90 13.36 27.59
N GLN A 32 -12.67 13.81 27.85
CA GLN A 32 -11.69 14.15 26.84
C GLN A 32 -10.87 12.89 26.43
N TYR A 33 -10.74 12.66 25.14
CA TYR A 33 -9.92 11.58 24.54
C TYR A 33 -9.06 12.14 23.43
N THR A 34 -7.91 11.50 23.19
CA THR A 34 -7.12 11.75 21.98
C THR A 34 -7.59 10.80 20.87
N VAL A 35 -8.00 11.35 19.74
CA VAL A 35 -8.50 10.60 18.58
C VAL A 35 -7.75 11.02 17.31
N GLY A 36 -7.70 10.17 16.29
CA GLY A 36 -7.06 10.48 14.99
C GLY A 36 -5.54 10.32 14.98
N GLN A 37 -4.94 9.83 16.07
CA GLN A 37 -3.50 9.56 16.12
C GLN A 37 -3.14 8.24 15.43
N VAL A 38 -1.91 8.21 14.91
CA VAL A 38 -1.27 7.02 14.33
C VAL A 38 -0.12 6.56 15.23
N TYR A 39 -0.02 5.26 15.46
CA TYR A 39 1.14 4.61 16.08
C TYR A 39 2.18 4.27 15.02
N ALA A 40 3.46 4.47 15.33
CA ALA A 40 4.57 3.96 14.55
C ALA A 40 5.63 3.35 15.47
N GLU A 41 5.99 2.09 15.24
CA GLU A 41 7.16 1.44 15.82
C GLU A 41 8.38 1.78 14.98
N TYR A 42 9.51 2.11 15.62
CA TYR A 42 10.71 2.42 14.88
C TYR A 42 11.91 1.55 15.28
N MET A 43 12.74 1.29 14.27
CA MET A 43 14.03 0.64 14.39
C MET A 43 15.08 1.52 13.69
N ILE A 44 16.11 1.93 14.45
CA ILE A 44 17.23 2.73 13.94
C ILE A 44 18.45 1.80 13.92
N PRO A 45 19.06 1.51 12.74
CA PRO A 45 20.24 0.67 12.69
C PRO A 45 21.43 1.32 13.38
N ALA A 46 22.35 0.49 13.91
CA ALA A 46 23.61 0.98 14.49
C ALA A 46 24.47 1.67 13.43
N GLU A 47 24.46 1.18 12.21
CA GLU A 47 25.13 1.78 11.05
C GLU A 47 24.08 2.33 10.07
N ARG A 48 23.79 3.62 10.20
CA ARG A 48 22.89 4.31 9.31
C ARG A 48 23.60 4.68 8.01
N ARG A 49 23.04 4.25 6.86
CA ARG A 49 23.57 4.54 5.52
C ARG A 49 22.68 5.45 4.70
N SER A 50 21.38 5.45 4.95
CA SER A 50 20.44 6.36 4.29
C SER A 50 20.16 7.59 5.17
N PRO A 51 20.15 8.81 4.61
CA PRO A 51 19.78 10.03 5.35
C PRO A 51 18.28 10.06 5.68
N TYR A 52 17.45 9.36 4.88
CA TYR A 52 16.01 9.38 5.01
C TYR A 52 15.48 8.09 5.63
N PRO A 53 14.65 8.16 6.68
CA PRO A 53 13.93 7.00 7.18
C PRO A 53 12.86 6.54 6.18
N VAL A 54 12.47 5.26 6.28
CA VAL A 54 11.34 4.70 5.55
C VAL A 54 10.14 4.57 6.48
N ILE A 55 9.01 5.16 6.10
CA ILE A 55 7.72 4.97 6.75
C ILE A 55 6.97 3.90 5.98
N MET A 56 6.62 2.78 6.63
CA MET A 56 5.91 1.65 6.03
C MET A 56 4.47 1.60 6.49
N VAL A 57 3.53 1.76 5.55
CA VAL A 57 2.08 1.80 5.81
C VAL A 57 1.41 0.59 5.15
N HIS A 58 0.84 -0.28 5.96
CA HIS A 58 0.22 -1.54 5.53
C HIS A 58 -1.11 -1.35 4.77
N GLY A 59 -1.57 -2.41 4.09
CA GLY A 59 -2.81 -2.46 3.35
C GLY A 59 -4.09 -2.61 4.21
N GLY A 60 -5.20 -2.83 3.53
CA GLY A 60 -6.48 -3.12 4.16
C GLY A 60 -6.45 -4.40 4.98
N THR A 61 -7.23 -4.47 6.06
CA THR A 61 -7.33 -5.62 6.98
C THR A 61 -6.03 -6.05 7.67
N MET A 62 -4.93 -5.38 7.44
CA MET A 62 -3.60 -5.70 7.96
C MET A 62 -3.17 -4.74 9.09
N SER A 63 -1.99 -4.95 9.65
CA SER A 63 -1.29 -4.08 10.59
C SER A 63 0.19 -3.97 10.22
N GLY A 64 0.98 -3.28 11.04
CA GLY A 64 2.44 -3.19 10.86
C GLY A 64 3.14 -4.55 10.86
N THR A 65 2.49 -5.61 11.35
CA THR A 65 3.04 -6.98 11.32
C THR A 65 3.37 -7.48 9.91
N ASN A 66 2.72 -6.92 8.88
CA ASN A 66 3.05 -7.19 7.48
C ASN A 66 4.51 -6.98 7.12
N TYR A 67 5.16 -6.06 7.83
CA TYR A 67 6.53 -5.66 7.53
C TYR A 67 7.54 -6.17 8.55
N THR A 68 7.09 -6.63 9.72
CA THR A 68 8.00 -7.06 10.81
C THR A 68 8.24 -8.57 10.85
N GLY A 69 7.66 -9.32 9.94
CA GLY A 69 7.86 -10.75 9.82
C GLY A 69 7.04 -11.35 8.69
N THR A 70 7.26 -12.62 8.41
CA THR A 70 6.48 -13.40 7.43
C THR A 70 5.66 -14.48 8.15
N PRO A 71 4.59 -15.02 7.54
CA PRO A 71 3.75 -16.05 8.17
C PRO A 71 4.49 -17.35 8.51
N ASP A 72 5.62 -17.61 7.87
CA ASP A 72 6.50 -18.77 8.10
C ASP A 72 7.69 -18.46 9.01
N GLY A 73 7.74 -17.28 9.64
CA GLY A 73 8.69 -16.92 10.70
C GLY A 73 10.00 -16.29 10.24
N ARG A 74 10.16 -15.97 8.95
CA ARG A 74 11.34 -15.24 8.44
C ARG A 74 11.26 -13.74 8.76
N GLU A 75 12.39 -13.03 8.60
CA GLU A 75 12.43 -11.56 8.70
C GLU A 75 11.53 -10.91 7.66
N GLY A 76 10.85 -9.83 8.08
CA GLY A 76 10.07 -8.97 7.20
C GLY A 76 10.89 -7.87 6.51
N TRP A 77 10.24 -7.09 5.67
CA TRP A 77 10.86 -5.97 4.97
C TRP A 77 11.45 -4.91 5.91
N ALA A 78 10.85 -4.71 7.09
CA ALA A 78 11.36 -3.75 8.07
C ALA A 78 12.81 -4.10 8.49
N GLN A 79 13.08 -5.39 8.80
CA GLN A 79 14.42 -5.86 9.12
C GLN A 79 15.35 -5.78 7.91
N ASN A 80 14.88 -6.11 6.69
CA ASN A 80 15.69 -6.01 5.48
C ASN A 80 16.15 -4.57 5.22
N PHE A 81 15.27 -3.58 5.38
CA PHE A 81 15.61 -2.16 5.25
C PHE A 81 16.56 -1.69 6.36
N VAL A 82 16.37 -2.16 7.60
CA VAL A 82 17.30 -1.86 8.71
C VAL A 82 18.69 -2.43 8.42
N ARG A 83 18.80 -3.66 7.91
CA ARG A 83 20.08 -4.25 7.49
C ARG A 83 20.76 -3.48 6.36
N ALA A 84 19.98 -2.87 5.48
CA ALA A 84 20.46 -1.97 4.43
C ALA A 84 20.86 -0.58 4.94
N GLY A 85 20.69 -0.30 6.25
CA GLY A 85 21.09 0.97 6.89
C GLY A 85 20.01 2.05 6.90
N TYR A 86 18.75 1.71 6.64
CA TYR A 86 17.63 2.62 6.79
C TYR A 86 17.08 2.62 8.21
N ALA A 87 16.79 3.79 8.76
CA ALA A 87 15.86 3.90 9.86
C ALA A 87 14.45 3.57 9.35
N VAL A 88 13.68 2.77 10.08
CA VAL A 88 12.35 2.30 9.65
C VAL A 88 11.30 2.68 10.68
N TYR A 89 10.14 3.15 10.21
CA TYR A 89 8.95 3.41 10.99
C TYR A 89 7.81 2.57 10.45
N VAL A 90 7.37 1.57 11.23
CA VAL A 90 6.27 0.68 10.85
C VAL A 90 4.98 1.16 11.49
N VAL A 91 4.01 1.53 10.66
CA VAL A 91 2.78 2.20 11.08
C VAL A 91 1.64 1.19 11.27
N ASP A 92 0.84 1.39 12.31
CA ASP A 92 -0.53 0.86 12.38
C ASP A 92 -1.49 2.00 12.00
N GLN A 93 -2.32 1.81 10.97
CA GLN A 93 -3.29 2.81 10.51
C GLN A 93 -4.22 3.27 11.63
N VAL A 94 -4.74 4.51 11.55
CA VAL A 94 -5.70 5.04 12.53
C VAL A 94 -6.87 4.07 12.74
N GLY A 95 -7.14 3.75 13.99
CA GLY A 95 -8.18 2.80 14.38
C GLY A 95 -7.81 1.33 14.22
N LYS A 96 -6.55 0.97 13.88
CA LYS A 96 -6.07 -0.40 13.79
C LYS A 96 -4.90 -0.67 14.74
N GLY A 97 -4.72 -1.93 15.10
CA GLY A 97 -3.60 -2.39 15.92
C GLY A 97 -3.42 -1.54 17.17
N ARG A 98 -2.26 -0.90 17.29
CA ARG A 98 -1.87 -0.04 18.41
C ARG A 98 -2.36 1.41 18.27
N SER A 99 -2.97 1.78 17.12
CA SER A 99 -3.66 3.05 16.94
C SER A 99 -5.10 2.94 17.44
N ALA A 100 -5.45 3.68 18.50
CA ALA A 100 -6.72 3.55 19.20
C ALA A 100 -7.94 3.68 18.28
N TYR A 101 -9.00 2.91 18.58
CA TYR A 101 -10.27 2.94 17.88
C TYR A 101 -11.40 3.45 18.77
N PHE A 102 -12.11 4.45 18.26
CA PHE A 102 -13.28 5.05 18.93
C PHE A 102 -14.50 4.92 18.02
N PRO A 103 -15.45 3.98 18.29
CA PRO A 103 -16.60 3.72 17.42
C PRO A 103 -17.47 4.95 17.16
N SER A 104 -17.67 5.80 18.17
CA SER A 104 -18.46 7.04 18.05
C SER A 104 -17.83 8.09 17.15
N VAL A 105 -16.50 8.02 16.93
CA VAL A 105 -15.75 8.99 16.11
C VAL A 105 -15.49 8.45 14.70
N TYR A 106 -15.15 7.16 14.59
CA TYR A 106 -14.71 6.57 13.32
C TYR A 106 -15.80 5.76 12.60
N GLY A 107 -16.95 5.54 13.26
CA GLY A 107 -18.00 4.69 12.74
C GLY A 107 -17.68 3.19 12.84
N PRO A 108 -18.50 2.32 12.23
CA PRO A 108 -18.34 0.87 12.33
C PRO A 108 -17.14 0.36 11.56
N LYS A 109 -16.65 -0.83 11.95
CA LYS A 109 -15.64 -1.60 11.25
C LYS A 109 -16.26 -2.74 10.43
N ALA A 110 -15.55 -3.15 9.36
CA ALA A 110 -15.82 -4.35 8.59
C ALA A 110 -14.60 -5.27 8.62
N ALA A 111 -14.83 -6.55 8.86
CA ALA A 111 -13.82 -7.60 8.78
C ALA A 111 -13.82 -8.21 7.38
N THR A 112 -12.71 -8.86 7.03
CA THR A 112 -12.65 -9.79 5.91
C THR A 112 -12.74 -11.22 6.43
N ASP A 113 -13.30 -12.13 5.63
CA ASP A 113 -13.38 -13.54 6.00
C ASP A 113 -12.14 -14.34 5.53
N MET A 114 -12.01 -15.55 6.05
CA MET A 114 -10.89 -16.45 5.72
C MET A 114 -10.89 -16.87 4.25
N SER A 115 -12.07 -17.07 3.63
CA SER A 115 -12.20 -17.47 2.22
C SER A 115 -11.68 -16.37 1.29
N ASN A 116 -11.95 -15.11 1.62
CA ASN A 116 -11.44 -13.97 0.86
C ASN A 116 -9.90 -13.90 0.95
N ASN A 117 -9.33 -14.12 2.12
CA ASN A 117 -7.86 -14.19 2.27
C ASN A 117 -7.26 -15.33 1.44
N GLN A 118 -7.87 -16.52 1.49
CA GLN A 118 -7.40 -17.67 0.74
C GLN A 118 -7.49 -17.44 -0.76
N SER A 119 -8.63 -16.96 -1.25
CA SER A 119 -8.86 -16.76 -2.69
C SER A 119 -8.03 -15.65 -3.31
N ARG A 120 -7.63 -14.64 -2.53
CA ARG A 120 -6.91 -13.46 -3.04
C ARG A 120 -5.41 -13.48 -2.78
N TYR A 121 -4.94 -14.13 -1.71
CA TYR A 121 -3.55 -13.99 -1.28
C TYR A 121 -2.79 -15.32 -1.23
N VAL A 122 -3.48 -16.42 -0.94
CA VAL A 122 -2.84 -17.69 -0.59
C VAL A 122 -2.95 -18.72 -1.71
N ALA A 123 -4.17 -19.01 -2.16
CA ALA A 123 -4.48 -20.11 -3.09
C ALA A 123 -5.16 -19.62 -4.37
N GLN A 124 -4.91 -18.40 -4.79
CA GLN A 124 -5.62 -17.77 -5.91
C GLN A 124 -5.59 -18.59 -7.21
N GLY A 125 -4.55 -19.37 -7.44
CA GLY A 125 -4.48 -20.30 -8.58
C GLY A 125 -5.56 -21.38 -8.58
N LYS A 126 -6.12 -21.74 -7.41
CA LYS A 126 -7.26 -22.66 -7.29
C LYS A 126 -8.59 -21.97 -7.61
N PHE A 127 -8.75 -20.71 -7.17
CA PHE A 127 -9.98 -19.94 -7.34
C PHE A 127 -10.12 -19.31 -8.72
N LYS A 128 -9.00 -18.93 -9.35
CA LYS A 128 -8.94 -18.38 -10.72
C LYS A 128 -9.91 -17.23 -10.96
N LEU A 129 -9.96 -16.26 -10.04
CA LEU A 129 -10.89 -15.14 -10.13
C LEU A 129 -10.46 -14.08 -11.16
N TRP A 130 -9.16 -14.00 -11.50
CA TRP A 130 -8.60 -13.12 -12.53
C TRP A 130 -7.60 -13.89 -13.41
N PRO A 131 -7.27 -13.38 -14.60
CA PRO A 131 -6.47 -14.12 -15.58
C PRO A 131 -5.11 -14.60 -15.03
N GLN A 132 -4.38 -13.74 -14.31
CA GLN A 132 -3.02 -14.03 -13.83
C GLN A 132 -2.97 -14.88 -12.55
N ALA A 133 -4.12 -15.17 -11.92
CA ALA A 133 -4.18 -15.92 -10.66
C ALA A 133 -3.46 -17.28 -10.70
N HIS A 134 -3.46 -17.94 -11.86
CA HIS A 134 -2.83 -19.24 -12.05
C HIS A 134 -1.28 -19.21 -12.00
N LEU A 135 -0.67 -18.03 -12.09
CA LEU A 135 0.78 -17.85 -12.04
C LEU A 135 1.34 -17.87 -10.61
N HIS A 136 0.48 -17.89 -9.59
CA HIS A 136 0.92 -17.83 -8.19
C HIS A 136 1.68 -19.09 -7.75
N THR A 137 2.89 -18.90 -7.22
CA THR A 137 3.78 -20.00 -6.79
C THR A 137 4.57 -19.68 -5.50
N GLN A 138 4.41 -18.49 -4.92
CA GLN A 138 5.31 -17.98 -3.88
C GLN A 138 4.74 -18.05 -2.46
N TRP A 139 3.56 -18.65 -2.24
CA TRP A 139 3.06 -18.83 -0.88
C TRP A 139 3.97 -19.78 -0.08
N PRO A 140 4.37 -19.44 1.17
CA PRO A 140 5.22 -20.29 1.96
C PRO A 140 4.44 -21.49 2.56
N GLY A 141 4.69 -22.67 2.05
CA GLY A 141 4.10 -23.92 2.53
C GLY A 141 2.76 -24.28 1.90
N ASP A 142 1.93 -25.02 2.64
CA ASP A 142 0.60 -25.46 2.21
C ASP A 142 -0.39 -24.29 2.23
N ASP A 143 -1.31 -24.28 1.29
CA ASP A 143 -2.30 -23.21 1.08
C ASP A 143 -3.70 -23.54 1.66
N SER A 144 -3.84 -24.65 2.39
CA SER A 144 -5.07 -25.03 3.10
C SER A 144 -5.34 -24.08 4.28
N LEU A 145 -6.61 -23.91 4.63
CA LEU A 145 -7.02 -22.98 5.69
C LEU A 145 -6.45 -23.34 7.07
N ASP A 146 -6.13 -24.58 7.32
CA ASP A 146 -5.55 -25.08 8.56
C ASP A 146 -4.00 -25.11 8.57
N ALA A 147 -3.38 -24.77 7.43
CA ALA A 147 -1.92 -24.70 7.35
C ALA A 147 -1.35 -23.60 8.27
N PRO A 148 -0.22 -23.83 8.94
CA PRO A 148 0.34 -22.88 9.92
C PRO A 148 0.55 -21.46 9.38
N ALA A 149 1.10 -21.31 8.18
CA ALA A 149 1.33 -20.01 7.57
C ALA A 149 0.03 -19.28 7.23
N VAL A 150 -1.01 -20.03 6.79
CA VAL A 150 -2.34 -19.46 6.52
C VAL A 150 -3.00 -18.99 7.82
N GLN A 151 -2.90 -19.80 8.89
CA GLN A 151 -3.42 -19.43 10.20
C GLN A 151 -2.72 -18.18 10.77
N GLN A 152 -1.41 -18.02 10.56
CA GLN A 152 -0.69 -16.79 10.96
C GLN A 152 -1.17 -15.58 10.17
N LEU A 153 -1.35 -15.69 8.86
CA LEU A 153 -1.92 -14.62 8.04
C LEU A 153 -3.32 -14.23 8.54
N VAL A 154 -4.20 -15.21 8.72
CA VAL A 154 -5.59 -14.96 9.15
C VAL A 154 -5.64 -14.34 10.55
N ALA A 155 -4.80 -14.81 11.49
CA ALA A 155 -4.71 -14.27 12.84
C ALA A 155 -4.21 -12.82 12.87
N SER A 156 -3.40 -12.41 11.88
CA SER A 156 -2.90 -11.03 11.76
C SER A 156 -3.94 -10.03 11.20
N GLN A 157 -5.09 -10.53 10.68
CA GLN A 157 -6.07 -9.67 10.03
C GLN A 157 -6.88 -8.87 11.05
N LEU A 158 -7.08 -7.59 10.76
CA LEU A 158 -7.81 -6.65 11.60
C LEU A 158 -8.98 -6.03 10.83
N PRO A 159 -10.15 -5.83 11.48
CA PRO A 159 -11.24 -5.07 10.88
C PRO A 159 -10.82 -3.63 10.55
N SER A 160 -11.24 -3.15 9.39
CA SER A 160 -11.04 -1.77 8.92
C SER A 160 -12.26 -0.90 9.20
N ILE A 161 -12.08 0.41 9.38
CA ILE A 161 -13.18 1.38 9.37
C ILE A 161 -13.96 1.18 8.06
N LYS A 162 -15.29 1.06 8.12
CA LYS A 162 -16.12 0.71 6.96
C LYS A 162 -16.18 1.85 5.93
N ASP A 163 -16.21 3.09 6.42
CA ASP A 163 -16.21 4.29 5.59
C ASP A 163 -14.78 4.53 5.05
N PHE A 164 -14.57 4.23 3.77
CA PHE A 164 -13.26 4.33 3.14
C PHE A 164 -12.82 5.78 2.91
N HIS A 165 -13.76 6.70 2.69
CA HIS A 165 -13.44 8.13 2.62
C HIS A 165 -12.91 8.62 3.99
N ARG A 166 -13.62 8.31 5.07
CA ARG A 166 -13.20 8.66 6.43
C ARG A 166 -11.84 8.05 6.80
N GLN A 167 -11.58 6.83 6.37
CA GLN A 167 -10.26 6.20 6.53
C GLN A 167 -9.15 7.00 5.85
N GLN A 168 -9.39 7.47 4.61
CA GLN A 168 -8.41 8.25 3.87
C GLN A 168 -8.15 9.60 4.56
N GLU A 169 -9.16 10.32 4.99
CA GLU A 169 -9.01 11.58 5.74
C GLU A 169 -8.16 11.39 6.99
N LEU A 170 -8.52 10.42 7.84
CA LEU A 170 -7.85 10.17 9.12
C LEU A 170 -6.38 9.79 8.91
N ASN A 171 -6.11 8.84 8.02
CA ASN A 171 -4.75 8.37 7.79
C ASN A 171 -3.88 9.40 7.08
N THR A 172 -4.44 10.16 6.12
CA THR A 172 -3.73 11.27 5.48
C THR A 172 -3.28 12.30 6.52
N ALA A 173 -4.18 12.76 7.37
CA ALA A 173 -3.85 13.75 8.41
C ALA A 173 -2.79 13.22 9.40
N ALA A 174 -2.94 11.97 9.85
CA ALA A 174 -2.03 11.37 10.81
C ALA A 174 -0.63 11.10 10.23
N LEU A 175 -0.54 10.65 8.97
CA LEU A 175 0.72 10.42 8.27
C LEU A 175 1.45 11.73 7.95
N ILE A 176 0.73 12.80 7.60
CA ILE A 176 1.30 14.14 7.47
C ILE A 176 1.94 14.56 8.79
N ALA A 177 1.21 14.42 9.91
CA ALA A 177 1.74 14.77 11.23
C ALA A 177 2.94 13.88 11.63
N LEU A 178 3.00 12.62 11.19
CA LEU A 178 4.15 11.76 11.41
C LEU A 178 5.38 12.26 10.63
N ILE A 179 5.21 12.61 9.36
CA ILE A 179 6.30 13.19 8.54
C ILE A 179 6.78 14.53 9.12
N ASP A 180 5.84 15.42 9.51
CA ASP A 180 6.19 16.69 10.13
C ASP A 180 6.98 16.51 11.45
N LYS A 181 6.74 15.40 12.15
CA LYS A 181 7.42 15.07 13.42
C LYS A 181 8.81 14.46 13.22
N ILE A 182 8.99 13.60 12.22
CA ILE A 182 10.26 12.86 12.03
C ILE A 182 11.18 13.48 10.97
N GLY A 183 10.63 14.36 10.12
CA GLY A 183 11.36 15.04 9.04
C GLY A 183 11.27 14.31 7.69
N PRO A 184 12.09 14.75 6.71
CA PRO A 184 12.09 14.19 5.37
C PRO A 184 12.27 12.68 5.35
N SER A 185 11.40 11.97 4.61
CA SER A 185 11.27 10.51 4.67
C SER A 185 10.92 9.91 3.31
N ILE A 186 11.21 8.64 3.13
CA ILE A 186 10.65 7.80 2.07
C ILE A 186 9.32 7.25 2.59
N LEU A 187 8.25 7.39 1.82
CA LEU A 187 6.94 6.87 2.17
C LEU A 187 6.64 5.59 1.37
N MET A 188 6.55 4.45 2.05
CA MET A 188 6.11 3.18 1.47
C MET A 188 4.67 2.93 1.85
N VAL A 189 3.80 2.72 0.86
CA VAL A 189 2.39 2.42 1.03
C VAL A 189 2.03 1.15 0.28
N HIS A 190 1.23 0.28 0.89
CA HIS A 190 0.76 -0.95 0.27
C HIS A 190 -0.76 -0.94 0.11
N SER A 191 -1.25 -1.37 -1.05
CA SER A 191 -2.67 -1.65 -1.27
C SER A 191 -3.56 -0.44 -0.91
N GLN A 192 -4.51 -0.62 0.01
CA GLN A 192 -5.41 0.42 0.52
C GLN A 192 -4.68 1.70 0.94
N ALA A 193 -3.47 1.58 1.49
CA ALA A 193 -2.68 2.73 1.90
C ALA A 193 -2.18 3.58 0.72
N GLY A 194 -2.22 3.10 -0.50
CA GLY A 194 -1.98 3.91 -1.70
C GLY A 194 -2.89 5.13 -1.73
N ALA A 195 -4.18 4.95 -1.43
CA ALA A 195 -5.14 6.04 -1.39
C ALA A 195 -4.83 7.11 -0.32
N PHE A 196 -4.01 6.80 0.68
CA PHE A 196 -3.50 7.76 1.69
C PHE A 196 -2.15 8.33 1.27
N GLY A 197 -1.32 7.54 0.60
CA GLY A 197 0.03 7.92 0.17
C GLY A 197 0.02 9.07 -0.82
N TRP A 198 -0.87 9.04 -1.80
CA TRP A 198 -0.99 10.11 -2.79
C TRP A 198 -1.24 11.48 -2.15
N PRO A 199 -2.28 11.67 -1.30
CA PRO A 199 -2.54 12.97 -0.68
C PRO A 199 -1.48 13.38 0.34
N VAL A 200 -0.79 12.44 1.00
CA VAL A 200 0.35 12.75 1.88
C VAL A 200 1.52 13.31 1.06
N ALA A 201 1.86 12.66 -0.04
CA ALA A 201 2.92 13.12 -0.95
C ALA A 201 2.57 14.47 -1.60
N ASP A 202 1.31 14.67 -1.99
CA ASP A 202 0.81 15.93 -2.53
C ASP A 202 0.90 17.08 -1.50
N ALA A 203 0.57 16.80 -0.23
CA ALA A 203 0.59 17.81 0.84
C ALA A 203 2.00 18.11 1.36
N ARG A 204 2.97 17.21 1.20
CA ARG A 204 4.35 17.35 1.68
C ARG A 204 5.40 17.01 0.61
N PRO A 205 5.31 17.63 -0.58
CA PRO A 205 6.15 17.25 -1.73
C PRO A 205 7.65 17.46 -1.49
N GLU A 206 8.02 18.38 -0.59
CA GLU A 206 9.43 18.63 -0.24
C GLU A 206 9.95 17.68 0.85
N GLN A 207 9.05 17.05 1.60
CA GLN A 207 9.41 16.15 2.70
C GLN A 207 9.33 14.67 2.32
N VAL A 208 8.46 14.29 1.40
CA VAL A 208 8.42 12.93 0.83
C VAL A 208 9.53 12.83 -0.23
N LYS A 209 10.64 12.19 0.13
CA LYS A 209 11.83 12.08 -0.73
C LYS A 209 11.70 11.03 -1.82
N ALA A 210 10.87 10.03 -1.60
CA ALA A 210 10.37 9.09 -2.60
C ALA A 210 9.05 8.49 -2.11
N LEU A 211 8.14 8.17 -3.03
CA LEU A 211 6.91 7.43 -2.76
C LEU A 211 7.03 6.02 -3.35
N LEU A 212 7.00 5.00 -2.50
CA LEU A 212 7.01 3.58 -2.87
C LEU A 212 5.58 3.05 -2.80
N ALA A 213 4.89 3.00 -3.91
CA ALA A 213 3.50 2.55 -4.04
C ALA A 213 3.47 1.06 -4.43
N ILE A 214 3.36 0.19 -3.43
CA ILE A 214 3.36 -1.26 -3.60
C ILE A 214 1.92 -1.69 -3.88
N GLU A 215 1.62 -2.01 -5.13
CA GLU A 215 0.27 -2.37 -5.59
C GLU A 215 -0.79 -1.43 -4.99
N PRO A 216 -0.71 -0.12 -5.27
CA PRO A 216 -1.56 0.88 -4.62
C PRO A 216 -3.01 0.71 -5.01
N ASN A 217 -3.92 1.02 -4.07
CA ASN A 217 -5.36 0.97 -4.31
C ASN A 217 -5.76 1.60 -5.66
N GLY A 218 -6.58 0.88 -6.41
CA GLY A 218 -7.04 1.23 -7.74
C GLY A 218 -8.12 0.26 -8.26
N PRO A 219 -8.43 0.32 -9.53
CA PRO A 219 -8.02 1.29 -10.56
C PRO A 219 -8.62 2.69 -10.33
N PRO A 220 -8.19 3.72 -11.08
CA PRO A 220 -8.69 5.08 -10.93
C PRO A 220 -10.20 5.20 -11.12
N PHE A 221 -10.85 6.04 -10.31
CA PHE A 221 -12.25 6.41 -10.28
C PHE A 221 -13.20 5.26 -9.90
N TYR A 222 -13.36 4.23 -10.73
CA TYR A 222 -14.35 3.17 -10.56
C TYR A 222 -13.69 1.85 -10.13
N PRO A 223 -14.27 1.16 -9.14
CA PRO A 223 -13.74 -0.12 -8.70
C PRO A 223 -14.00 -1.21 -9.74
N VAL A 224 -13.15 -2.23 -9.71
CA VAL A 224 -13.32 -3.46 -10.49
C VAL A 224 -13.36 -4.65 -9.54
N SER A 225 -14.33 -5.55 -9.76
CA SER A 225 -14.41 -6.84 -9.10
C SER A 225 -14.03 -7.97 -10.06
N PHE A 226 -13.54 -9.06 -9.50
CA PHE A 226 -13.09 -10.22 -10.26
C PHE A 226 -14.11 -11.35 -10.10
N VAL A 227 -14.58 -11.90 -11.22
CA VAL A 227 -15.68 -12.89 -11.26
C VAL A 227 -15.29 -14.22 -11.89
N GLY A 228 -14.02 -14.35 -12.33
CA GLY A 228 -13.54 -15.54 -13.04
C GLY A 228 -13.93 -15.56 -14.52
N ALA A 229 -13.44 -16.61 -15.22
CA ALA A 229 -13.72 -16.81 -16.64
C ALA A 229 -15.21 -17.14 -16.88
N PRO A 230 -15.77 -16.75 -18.06
CA PRO A 230 -15.11 -16.04 -19.15
C PRO A 230 -15.10 -14.51 -19.00
N GLY A 231 -15.85 -13.96 -18.05
CA GLY A 231 -16.10 -12.53 -17.96
C GLY A 231 -15.07 -11.71 -17.18
N TRP A 232 -14.14 -12.35 -16.48
CA TRP A 232 -13.05 -11.84 -15.63
C TRP A 232 -13.37 -10.61 -14.77
N PHE A 233 -13.88 -9.51 -15.36
CA PHE A 233 -13.99 -8.19 -14.74
C PHE A 233 -15.43 -7.70 -14.70
N GLN A 234 -15.87 -7.28 -13.52
CA GLN A 234 -17.11 -6.56 -13.32
C GLN A 234 -16.81 -5.14 -12.87
N TYR A 235 -17.20 -4.16 -13.67
CA TYR A 235 -16.99 -2.73 -13.39
C TYR A 235 -18.05 -2.21 -12.42
N GLY A 236 -17.61 -1.48 -11.42
CA GLY A 236 -18.52 -0.78 -10.51
C GLY A 236 -19.28 0.34 -11.23
N ASN A 237 -20.44 0.67 -10.72
CA ASN A 237 -21.33 1.71 -11.24
C ASN A 237 -21.30 3.03 -10.46
N ALA A 238 -20.52 3.07 -9.38
CA ALA A 238 -20.31 4.26 -8.54
C ALA A 238 -18.81 4.59 -8.43
N ILE A 239 -18.51 5.88 -8.40
CA ILE A 239 -17.14 6.36 -8.22
C ILE A 239 -16.70 6.05 -6.79
N ALA A 240 -15.58 5.35 -6.64
CA ALA A 240 -14.94 5.05 -5.36
C ALA A 240 -13.80 6.01 -5.02
N LEU A 241 -13.13 6.55 -6.03
CA LEU A 241 -11.99 7.46 -5.89
C LEU A 241 -12.30 8.76 -6.67
N ARG A 242 -12.96 9.70 -6.01
CA ARG A 242 -13.50 10.93 -6.67
C ARG A 242 -12.43 11.82 -7.30
N TYR A 243 -11.19 11.75 -6.79
CA TYR A 243 -10.04 12.48 -7.30
C TYR A 243 -9.07 11.57 -8.09
N GLY A 244 -9.59 10.59 -8.78
CA GLY A 244 -8.83 9.67 -9.63
C GLY A 244 -8.20 8.52 -8.86
N ILE A 245 -7.13 8.76 -8.12
CA ILE A 245 -6.34 7.77 -7.37
C ILE A 245 -6.60 7.80 -5.86
N THR A 246 -7.44 8.70 -5.40
CA THR A 246 -7.83 8.88 -4.00
C THR A 246 -9.25 9.47 -3.93
N ASP A 247 -9.89 9.37 -2.77
CA ASP A 247 -11.22 9.95 -2.51
C ASP A 247 -11.15 11.26 -1.69
N VAL A 248 -9.95 11.74 -1.37
CA VAL A 248 -9.70 13.06 -0.75
C VAL A 248 -9.07 14.02 -1.75
N PRO A 249 -9.22 15.35 -1.58
CA PRO A 249 -8.70 16.32 -2.54
C PRO A 249 -7.20 16.20 -2.78
N LEU A 250 -6.79 16.39 -4.04
CA LEU A 250 -5.41 16.57 -4.48
C LEU A 250 -5.24 17.96 -5.12
N THR A 251 -4.00 18.44 -5.13
CA THR A 251 -3.63 19.69 -5.79
C THR A 251 -3.53 19.45 -7.30
N TYR A 252 -4.55 19.89 -8.02
CA TYR A 252 -4.59 19.88 -9.49
C TYR A 252 -4.21 21.23 -10.10
N ASP A 253 -3.69 21.18 -11.32
CA ASP A 253 -3.49 22.35 -12.17
C ASP A 253 -4.13 22.11 -13.57
N PRO A 254 -5.16 22.88 -13.97
CA PRO A 254 -5.92 23.88 -13.19
C PRO A 254 -6.59 23.28 -11.94
N PRO A 255 -6.84 24.10 -10.89
CA PRO A 255 -7.41 23.63 -9.63
C PRO A 255 -8.76 22.93 -9.79
N VAL A 256 -9.00 21.89 -8.98
CA VAL A 256 -10.28 21.18 -8.83
C VAL A 256 -10.90 21.61 -7.50
N LYS A 257 -12.05 22.31 -7.56
CA LYS A 257 -12.79 22.71 -6.37
C LYS A 257 -13.83 21.68 -5.96
N ASP A 258 -14.44 21.03 -6.94
CA ASP A 258 -15.40 19.96 -6.77
C ASP A 258 -14.99 18.76 -7.64
N PRO A 259 -15.03 17.52 -7.14
CA PRO A 259 -14.58 16.34 -7.90
C PRO A 259 -15.39 16.13 -9.21
N SER A 260 -16.62 16.63 -9.32
CA SER A 260 -17.42 16.57 -10.57
C SER A 260 -16.82 17.38 -11.73
N GLU A 261 -15.85 18.26 -11.46
CA GLU A 261 -15.10 18.98 -12.49
C GLU A 261 -14.10 18.06 -13.23
N LEU A 262 -13.73 16.94 -12.63
CA LEU A 262 -12.93 15.91 -13.31
C LEU A 262 -13.85 15.14 -14.25
N LYS A 263 -13.80 15.46 -15.52
CA LYS A 263 -14.54 14.72 -16.55
C LYS A 263 -13.87 13.35 -16.75
N ILE A 264 -14.66 12.29 -16.71
CA ILE A 264 -14.17 10.93 -16.72
C ILE A 264 -14.61 10.24 -18.03
N VAL A 265 -13.68 9.52 -18.64
CA VAL A 265 -13.93 8.71 -19.82
C VAL A 265 -13.34 7.31 -19.61
N GLN A 266 -14.11 6.28 -19.96
CA GLN A 266 -13.59 4.91 -20.00
C GLN A 266 -12.86 4.70 -21.32
N GLN A 267 -11.73 3.98 -21.30
CA GLN A 267 -11.04 3.54 -22.52
C GLN A 267 -12.01 2.77 -23.42
N ALA A 268 -11.92 2.98 -24.74
CA ALA A 268 -12.72 2.23 -25.71
C ALA A 268 -12.38 0.74 -25.69
N GLU A 269 -11.07 0.44 -25.60
CA GLU A 269 -10.52 -0.91 -25.54
C GLU A 269 -9.51 -1.01 -24.39
N ALA A 270 -9.27 -2.23 -23.90
CA ALA A 270 -8.20 -2.50 -22.94
C ALA A 270 -6.82 -2.36 -23.60
N ASP A 271 -5.80 -2.02 -22.81
CA ASP A 271 -4.42 -1.88 -23.29
C ASP A 271 -3.77 -3.22 -23.70
N GLY A 272 -4.44 -4.35 -23.44
CA GLY A 272 -4.00 -5.69 -23.84
C GLY A 272 -5.02 -6.76 -23.45
N PRO A 273 -4.80 -8.01 -23.86
CA PRO A 273 -5.61 -9.15 -23.45
C PRO A 273 -5.50 -9.30 -21.92
N ASP A 274 -6.55 -9.77 -21.29
CA ASP A 274 -6.57 -10.04 -19.86
C ASP A 274 -6.30 -8.81 -18.94
N LEU A 275 -6.45 -7.58 -19.50
CA LEU A 275 -6.31 -6.33 -18.78
C LEU A 275 -7.64 -5.60 -18.63
N VAL A 276 -7.76 -4.85 -17.54
CA VAL A 276 -8.93 -4.01 -17.26
C VAL A 276 -8.96 -2.82 -18.24
N ARG A 277 -10.14 -2.50 -18.73
CA ARG A 277 -10.40 -1.27 -19.49
C ARG A 277 -10.55 -0.11 -18.50
N GLY A 278 -9.52 0.70 -18.36
CA GLY A 278 -9.42 1.74 -17.34
C GLY A 278 -10.27 2.98 -17.60
N TYR A 279 -10.34 3.83 -16.57
CA TYR A 279 -10.92 5.16 -16.65
C TYR A 279 -9.80 6.22 -16.61
N ARG A 280 -9.98 7.31 -17.33
CA ARG A 280 -9.04 8.43 -17.47
C ARG A 280 -9.79 9.75 -17.36
N GLN A 281 -9.04 10.85 -17.21
CA GLN A 281 -9.61 12.19 -17.42
C GLN A 281 -9.94 12.38 -18.91
N ALA A 282 -11.09 12.96 -19.19
CA ALA A 282 -11.37 13.51 -20.52
C ALA A 282 -10.68 14.89 -20.65
N ASP A 283 -10.48 15.34 -21.89
CA ASP A 283 -9.89 16.63 -22.16
C ASP A 283 -10.80 17.81 -21.68
N PRO A 284 -10.22 18.89 -21.18
CA PRO A 284 -8.79 19.11 -20.93
C PRO A 284 -8.31 18.42 -19.66
N VAL A 285 -7.16 17.73 -19.76
CA VAL A 285 -6.56 17.01 -18.64
C VAL A 285 -5.97 17.97 -17.61
N ARG A 286 -6.18 17.70 -16.34
CA ARG A 286 -5.58 18.42 -15.21
C ARG A 286 -4.35 17.67 -14.68
N ARG A 287 -3.31 18.42 -14.36
CA ARG A 287 -2.03 17.88 -13.89
C ARG A 287 -1.98 17.75 -12.36
N LEU A 288 -1.03 16.97 -11.86
CA LEU A 288 -0.74 16.80 -10.44
C LEU A 288 0.68 17.33 -10.13
N PRO A 289 0.85 18.67 -10.05
CA PRO A 289 2.18 19.31 -10.01
C PRO A 289 3.01 18.93 -8.78
N ASN A 290 2.38 18.67 -7.65
CA ASN A 290 3.11 18.29 -6.43
C ASN A 290 3.68 16.89 -6.52
N LEU A 291 2.97 15.94 -7.13
CA LEU A 291 3.46 14.57 -7.33
C LEU A 291 4.58 14.46 -8.38
N GLN A 292 4.79 15.52 -9.18
CA GLN A 292 5.93 15.61 -10.12
C GLN A 292 7.26 15.93 -9.43
N LYS A 293 7.24 16.37 -8.17
CA LYS A 293 8.42 16.87 -7.44
C LYS A 293 9.26 15.79 -6.79
N MET A 294 8.80 14.55 -6.79
CA MET A 294 9.52 13.45 -6.14
C MET A 294 9.53 12.20 -7.02
N PRO A 295 10.54 11.34 -6.87
CA PRO A 295 10.54 10.02 -7.50
C PRO A 295 9.39 9.16 -6.94
N ILE A 296 8.68 8.48 -7.84
CA ILE A 296 7.58 7.57 -7.50
C ILE A 296 7.87 6.20 -8.10
N LEU A 297 7.84 5.17 -7.26
CA LEU A 297 7.89 3.78 -7.66
C LEU A 297 6.49 3.16 -7.53
N VAL A 298 6.01 2.52 -8.59
CA VAL A 298 4.85 1.63 -8.55
C VAL A 298 5.33 0.20 -8.76
N VAL A 299 5.08 -0.69 -7.80
CA VAL A 299 5.47 -2.11 -7.89
C VAL A 299 4.24 -2.96 -8.15
N THR A 300 4.32 -3.86 -9.13
CA THR A 300 3.24 -4.80 -9.48
C THR A 300 3.77 -6.24 -9.55
N ALA A 301 3.12 -7.14 -8.84
CA ALA A 301 3.41 -8.57 -8.82
C ALA A 301 2.68 -9.33 -9.94
N GLU A 302 3.31 -10.39 -10.47
CA GLU A 302 2.86 -11.09 -11.66
C GLU A 302 1.50 -11.79 -11.51
N ALA A 303 1.27 -12.44 -10.37
CA ALA A 303 0.08 -13.24 -10.12
C ALA A 303 -1.00 -12.50 -9.30
N SER A 304 -0.72 -11.29 -8.85
CA SER A 304 -1.64 -10.49 -8.05
C SER A 304 -2.92 -10.11 -8.81
N TYR A 305 -4.00 -9.87 -8.07
CA TYR A 305 -5.20 -9.25 -8.63
C TYR A 305 -4.98 -7.78 -9.07
N HIS A 306 -3.83 -7.20 -8.75
CA HIS A 306 -3.38 -5.91 -9.27
C HIS A 306 -2.80 -6.01 -10.69
N ALA A 307 -2.25 -7.15 -11.08
CA ALA A 307 -1.66 -7.35 -12.40
C ALA A 307 -2.56 -6.91 -13.58
N PRO A 308 -3.88 -7.20 -13.57
CA PRO A 308 -4.76 -6.78 -14.65
C PRO A 308 -5.12 -5.28 -14.64
N TYR A 309 -4.83 -4.48 -13.60
CA TYR A 309 -5.29 -3.08 -13.55
C TYR A 309 -4.29 -2.01 -13.10
N ASP A 310 -3.12 -2.34 -12.55
CA ASP A 310 -2.15 -1.31 -12.11
C ASP A 310 -1.68 -0.41 -13.27
N HIS A 311 -1.71 -0.93 -14.51
CA HIS A 311 -1.46 -0.12 -15.70
C HIS A 311 -2.42 1.09 -15.80
N CYS A 312 -3.65 0.98 -15.30
CA CYS A 312 -4.61 2.08 -15.26
C CYS A 312 -4.12 3.21 -14.33
N THR A 313 -3.59 2.85 -13.14
CA THR A 313 -3.03 3.81 -12.18
C THR A 313 -1.80 4.51 -12.76
N VAL A 314 -0.89 3.75 -13.37
CA VAL A 314 0.31 4.30 -14.03
C VAL A 314 -0.08 5.21 -15.19
N SER A 315 -1.03 4.79 -16.03
CA SER A 315 -1.53 5.58 -17.16
C SER A 315 -2.19 6.88 -16.71
N TYR A 316 -2.97 6.84 -15.61
CA TYR A 316 -3.57 8.04 -15.03
C TYR A 316 -2.53 9.03 -14.52
N LEU A 317 -1.51 8.55 -13.79
CA LEU A 317 -0.40 9.37 -13.31
C LEU A 317 0.33 10.05 -14.48
N ARG A 318 0.67 9.30 -15.53
CA ARG A 318 1.31 9.83 -16.74
C ARG A 318 0.45 10.86 -17.45
N GLN A 319 -0.85 10.61 -17.58
CA GLN A 319 -1.79 11.59 -18.13
C GLN A 319 -1.79 12.90 -17.31
N ALA A 320 -1.68 12.79 -15.97
CA ALA A 320 -1.58 13.94 -15.08
C ALA A 320 -0.17 14.57 -15.02
N GLY A 321 0.76 14.14 -15.88
CA GLY A 321 2.12 14.68 -16.00
C GLY A 321 3.10 14.13 -14.97
N VAL A 322 2.74 13.08 -14.25
CA VAL A 322 3.61 12.38 -13.29
C VAL A 322 4.25 11.18 -14.00
N GLU A 323 5.57 11.02 -13.90
CA GLU A 323 6.30 9.91 -14.53
C GLU A 323 6.77 8.89 -13.47
N PRO A 324 5.91 7.96 -13.05
CA PRO A 324 6.33 6.95 -12.09
C PRO A 324 7.24 5.91 -12.77
N HIS A 325 8.23 5.42 -12.05
CA HIS A 325 8.90 4.18 -12.40
C HIS A 325 7.95 3.02 -12.11
N TRP A 326 7.53 2.30 -13.16
CA TRP A 326 6.67 1.13 -13.01
C TRP A 326 7.51 -0.15 -13.01
N MET A 327 7.71 -0.72 -11.84
CA MET A 327 8.46 -1.95 -11.61
C MET A 327 7.52 -3.15 -11.63
N LYS A 328 7.44 -3.84 -12.76
CA LYS A 328 6.78 -5.15 -12.85
C LYS A 328 7.78 -6.22 -12.43
N LEU A 329 7.54 -6.90 -11.32
CA LEU A 329 8.50 -7.85 -10.76
C LEU A 329 8.94 -8.95 -11.74
N ALA A 330 8.03 -9.41 -12.61
CA ALA A 330 8.34 -10.40 -13.65
C ALA A 330 9.42 -9.94 -14.63
N GLU A 331 9.50 -8.65 -14.94
CA GLU A 331 10.53 -8.07 -15.83
C GLU A 331 11.92 -8.06 -15.16
N HIS A 332 11.97 -8.21 -13.85
CA HIS A 332 13.19 -8.34 -13.03
C HIS A 332 13.49 -9.80 -12.66
N GLY A 333 12.82 -10.77 -13.27
CA GLY A 333 13.03 -12.20 -12.99
C GLY A 333 12.36 -12.69 -11.69
N ILE A 334 11.59 -11.84 -10.99
CA ILE A 334 10.86 -12.18 -9.78
C ILE A 334 9.42 -12.52 -10.16
N ARG A 335 9.08 -13.81 -10.11
CA ARG A 335 7.84 -14.35 -10.65
C ARG A 335 6.97 -15.03 -9.61
N GLY A 336 5.68 -15.14 -9.92
CA GLY A 336 4.72 -15.94 -9.18
C GLY A 336 4.24 -15.32 -7.88
N ASN A 337 4.47 -14.02 -7.65
CA ASN A 337 4.05 -13.33 -6.43
C ASN A 337 2.59 -12.88 -6.49
N SER A 338 1.91 -12.97 -5.35
CA SER A 338 0.58 -12.43 -5.10
C SER A 338 0.64 -10.99 -4.55
N HIS A 339 -0.53 -10.49 -4.14
CA HIS A 339 -0.67 -9.17 -3.53
C HIS A 339 0.09 -8.99 -2.20
N VAL A 340 0.28 -10.06 -1.44
CA VAL A 340 0.99 -10.02 -0.16
C VAL A 340 2.48 -10.34 -0.31
N LEU A 341 3.09 -9.80 -1.35
CA LEU A 341 4.45 -10.07 -1.81
C LEU A 341 5.53 -9.92 -0.71
N MET A 342 5.29 -9.10 0.33
CA MET A 342 6.18 -8.96 1.48
C MET A 342 6.14 -10.16 2.43
N MET A 343 5.17 -11.06 2.29
CA MET A 343 4.99 -12.25 3.13
C MET A 343 5.41 -13.55 2.44
N GLU A 344 5.71 -13.50 1.14
CA GLU A 344 5.95 -14.65 0.30
C GLU A 344 7.41 -15.14 0.33
N GLN A 345 7.69 -16.33 -0.25
CA GLN A 345 8.98 -17.00 -0.14
C GLN A 345 10.17 -16.14 -0.58
N ASN A 346 10.00 -15.39 -1.66
CA ASN A 346 11.02 -14.54 -2.26
C ASN A 346 10.92 -13.05 -1.81
N SER A 347 10.23 -12.77 -0.71
CA SER A 347 9.98 -11.40 -0.20
C SER A 347 11.26 -10.58 -0.01
N LYS A 348 12.37 -11.23 0.41
CA LYS A 348 13.68 -10.57 0.55
C LYS A 348 14.23 -10.07 -0.79
N ALA A 349 14.14 -10.86 -1.85
CA ALA A 349 14.62 -10.45 -3.17
C ALA A 349 13.85 -9.22 -3.69
N ILE A 350 12.56 -9.14 -3.38
CA ILE A 350 11.74 -7.96 -3.70
C ILE A 350 12.18 -6.75 -2.87
N ALA A 351 12.41 -6.94 -1.55
CA ALA A 351 12.92 -5.87 -0.70
C ALA A 351 14.28 -5.34 -1.20
N ASP A 352 15.21 -6.24 -1.57
CA ASP A 352 16.53 -5.87 -2.10
C ASP A 352 16.41 -5.02 -3.38
N LEU A 353 15.48 -5.37 -4.28
CA LEU A 353 15.21 -4.61 -5.51
C LEU A 353 14.65 -3.21 -5.21
N ILE A 354 13.71 -3.10 -4.27
CA ILE A 354 13.12 -1.83 -3.85
C ILE A 354 14.17 -0.96 -3.13
N ILE A 355 15.03 -1.56 -2.30
CA ILE A 355 16.14 -0.88 -1.61
C ILE A 355 17.13 -0.32 -2.64
N ALA A 356 17.52 -1.12 -3.65
CA ALA A 356 18.43 -0.67 -4.70
C ALA A 356 17.84 0.56 -5.43
N TRP A 357 16.58 0.49 -5.85
CA TRP A 357 15.90 1.63 -6.47
C TRP A 357 15.84 2.85 -5.53
N SER A 358 15.54 2.63 -4.24
CA SER A 358 15.44 3.72 -3.26
C SER A 358 16.78 4.45 -3.06
N ASN A 359 17.90 3.70 -3.05
CA ASN A 359 19.24 4.27 -2.97
C ASN A 359 19.54 5.18 -4.16
N GLU A 360 19.19 4.76 -5.39
CA GLU A 360 19.40 5.55 -6.61
C GLU A 360 18.50 6.79 -6.65
N ALA A 361 17.22 6.62 -6.30
CA ALA A 361 16.23 7.67 -6.39
C ALA A 361 16.40 8.79 -5.33
N THR A 362 17.11 8.51 -4.23
CA THR A 362 17.33 9.48 -3.13
C THR A 362 18.79 9.85 -2.88
N ALA A 363 19.67 9.54 -3.82
CA ALA A 363 21.10 9.85 -3.80
C ALA A 363 21.41 11.36 -3.85
#